data_de999dfe2cb60acab93a9c262fd8dfdb
#
_entry.id   de999dfe2cb60acab93a9c262fd8dfdb
#
_cell.length_a   1.000
_cell.length_b   1.000
_cell.length_c   1.000
_cell.angle_alpha   90.00
_cell.angle_beta   90.00
_cell.angle_gamma   90.00
#
_symmetry.space_group_name_H-M   'P 1'
#
loop_
_entity.id
_entity.type
_entity.pdbx_description
1 polymer ?
#
loop_
_entity_poly.entity_id
_entity_poly.type
_entity_poly.pdbx_seq_one_letter_code
_entity_poly.pdbx_strand_id
1 'polypeptide(L)'
;MSNNETTKYFDLHTNGIGYLNRVREVTPEEGTPFLSVTIAALRGSVDNVQYTYFECHVSGKKAQEVVRQLKSAVEGKLKVLIGFTLSDLYAESFTYKNGDKAGETGVSLKARLLNIAWAKVDGQPFVTEQETAA
;
A
#
# COMPACT_ATOMS: atom_id res chain seq x y z
N MET A 1 -7.55 -28.09 1.51
CA MET A 1 -7.96 -27.64 1.92
C MET A 1 -8.49 -26.68 1.91
N SER A 2 -9.03 -26.49 1.43
CA SER A 2 -9.47 -25.36 1.42
C SER A 2 -10.06 -24.92 2.58
N ASN A 3 -9.95 -23.83 2.94
CA ASN A 3 -10.52 -23.25 4.07
C ASN A 3 -11.68 -22.41 3.72
N ASN A 4 -12.37 -22.72 2.69
CA ASN A 4 -13.48 -21.90 2.25
C ASN A 4 -14.56 -21.79 3.27
N GLU A 5 -14.80 -22.87 4.00
CA GLU A 5 -15.85 -22.80 5.00
C GLU A 5 -15.49 -21.87 6.14
N THR A 6 -14.21 -21.49 6.28
CA THR A 6 -13.82 -20.55 7.30
C THR A 6 -13.61 -19.15 6.76
N THR A 7 -13.75 -18.98 5.46
CA THR A 7 -13.56 -17.66 4.85
C THR A 7 -14.75 -16.77 5.17
N LYS A 8 -14.48 -15.63 5.77
CA LYS A 8 -15.52 -14.68 6.15
C LYS A 8 -15.49 -13.40 5.37
N TYR A 9 -14.59 -13.28 4.40
CA TYR A 9 -14.42 -12.06 3.63
C TYR A 9 -14.45 -12.39 2.16
N PHE A 10 -15.01 -11.49 1.40
CA PHE A 10 -14.94 -11.62 -0.04
C PHE A 10 -13.53 -11.25 -0.52
N ASP A 11 -13.20 -11.66 -1.71
CA ASP A 11 -11.84 -11.54 -2.21
C ASP A 11 -11.74 -10.58 -3.40
N LEU A 12 -12.24 -9.38 -3.23
CA LEU A 12 -12.02 -8.36 -4.24
C LEU A 12 -10.58 -7.90 -4.10
N HIS A 13 -9.70 -8.52 -4.87
CA HIS A 13 -8.26 -8.28 -4.79
C HIS A 13 -7.75 -7.58 -6.01
N THR A 14 -6.78 -6.70 -5.81
CA THR A 14 -6.08 -6.01 -6.88
C THR A 14 -4.59 -6.29 -6.70
N ASN A 15 -3.96 -6.81 -7.73
CA ASN A 15 -2.54 -7.14 -7.69
C ASN A 15 -1.77 -6.24 -8.63
N GLY A 16 -0.57 -5.88 -8.26
CA GLY A 16 0.23 -5.04 -9.13
C GLY A 16 1.62 -4.81 -8.59
N ILE A 17 2.32 -3.91 -9.25
CA ILE A 17 3.68 -3.51 -8.90
C ILE A 17 3.68 -1.99 -8.75
N GLY A 18 4.34 -1.48 -7.74
CA GLY A 18 4.39 -0.04 -7.55
C GLY A 18 5.41 0.37 -6.53
N TYR A 19 5.56 1.69 -6.38
CA TYR A 19 6.50 2.25 -5.41
C TYR A 19 5.79 2.56 -4.12
N LEU A 20 6.43 2.17 -3.01
CA LEU A 20 5.90 2.41 -1.67
C LEU A 20 6.30 3.79 -1.21
N ASN A 21 5.33 4.58 -0.77
CA ASN A 21 5.57 5.95 -0.33
C ASN A 21 4.81 6.24 0.95
N ARG A 22 5.24 7.27 1.65
CA ARG A 22 4.48 7.87 2.76
C ARG A 22 4.03 6.85 3.79
N VAL A 23 4.99 6.10 4.31
CA VAL A 23 4.69 5.18 5.41
C VAL A 23 4.45 6.02 6.67
N ARG A 24 3.27 5.84 7.29
CA ARG A 24 2.94 6.65 8.47
C ARG A 24 2.02 5.89 9.41
N GLU A 25 2.16 6.22 10.68
CA GLU A 25 1.21 5.76 11.70
C GLU A 25 0.08 6.76 11.78
N VAL A 26 -1.15 6.28 11.74
CA VAL A 26 -2.31 7.13 11.88
C VAL A 26 -2.96 6.81 13.22
N THR A 27 -3.18 7.85 14.02
CA THR A 27 -3.84 7.68 15.32
C THR A 27 -5.15 8.42 15.26
N PRO A 28 -6.26 7.70 15.02
CA PRO A 28 -7.56 8.35 14.97
C PRO A 28 -7.99 8.79 16.37
N GLU A 29 -8.93 9.75 16.42
CA GLU A 29 -9.43 10.19 17.71
C GLU A 29 -10.07 9.03 18.45
N GLU A 30 -10.77 8.19 17.74
CA GLU A 30 -11.34 6.98 18.31
C GLU A 30 -10.83 5.80 17.51
N GLY A 31 -10.49 4.75 18.22
CA GLY A 31 -10.04 3.55 17.58
C GLY A 31 -8.56 3.33 17.75
N THR A 32 -8.08 2.27 17.16
CA THR A 32 -6.71 1.81 17.31
C THR A 32 -5.81 2.44 16.27
N PRO A 33 -4.59 2.84 16.65
CA PRO A 33 -3.64 3.34 15.64
C PRO A 33 -3.40 2.29 14.57
N PHE A 34 -3.15 2.75 13.35
CA PHE A 34 -2.90 1.84 12.26
C PHE A 34 -1.84 2.42 11.33
N LEU A 35 -1.25 1.53 10.54
CA LEU A 35 -0.20 1.87 9.60
C LEU A 35 -0.82 2.14 8.24
N SER A 36 -0.40 3.23 7.60
CA SER A 36 -0.94 3.64 6.32
C SER A 36 0.19 3.93 5.35
N VAL A 37 -0.02 3.63 4.08
CA VAL A 37 0.98 3.87 3.05
C VAL A 37 0.28 4.38 1.80
N THR A 38 1.05 5.03 0.93
CA THR A 38 0.61 5.38 -0.41
C THR A 38 1.41 4.54 -1.39
N ILE A 39 0.73 3.89 -2.32
CA ILE A 39 1.40 3.09 -3.34
C ILE A 39 1.18 3.75 -4.68
N ALA A 40 2.28 4.07 -5.37
CA ALA A 40 2.23 4.58 -6.74
C ALA A 40 2.32 3.37 -7.66
N ALA A 41 1.17 2.83 -8.03
CA ALA A 41 1.11 1.60 -8.81
C ALA A 41 1.39 1.90 -10.27
N LEU A 42 2.24 1.08 -10.88
CA LEU A 42 2.58 1.25 -12.29
C LEU A 42 1.48 0.65 -13.16
N ARG A 43 1.12 1.36 -14.21
CA ARG A 43 0.15 0.85 -15.18
C ARG A 43 0.53 1.28 -16.56
N GLY A 44 -0.04 0.60 -17.54
CA GLY A 44 0.18 0.94 -18.93
C GLY A 44 1.35 0.19 -19.51
N SER A 45 1.91 0.73 -20.58
CA SER A 45 3.02 0.11 -21.29
C SER A 45 4.34 0.40 -20.56
N VAL A 46 5.28 -0.55 -20.60
CA VAL A 46 6.60 -0.31 -20.02
C VAL A 46 7.30 0.85 -20.71
N ASP A 47 6.92 1.16 -21.96
CA ASP A 47 7.52 2.27 -22.67
C ASP A 47 6.83 3.60 -22.37
N ASN A 48 5.69 3.56 -21.67
CA ASN A 48 4.96 4.78 -21.33
C ASN A 48 4.24 4.55 -20.02
N VAL A 49 5.00 4.47 -18.95
CA VAL A 49 4.48 4.12 -17.64
C VAL A 49 3.64 5.25 -17.08
N GLN A 50 2.49 4.90 -16.55
CA GLN A 50 1.65 5.84 -15.81
C GLN A 50 1.42 5.28 -14.43
N TYR A 51 0.88 6.09 -13.54
CA TYR A 51 0.73 5.71 -12.14
C TYR A 51 -0.70 5.90 -11.68
N THR A 52 -1.13 4.97 -10.85
CA THR A 52 -2.37 5.11 -10.10
C THR A 52 -2.00 5.06 -8.63
N TYR A 53 -2.48 6.02 -7.86
CA TYR A 53 -2.12 6.12 -6.44
C TYR A 53 -3.19 5.51 -5.58
N PHE A 54 -2.79 4.61 -4.69
CA PHE A 54 -3.69 3.98 -3.74
C PHE A 54 -3.29 4.38 -2.34
N GLU A 55 -4.28 4.81 -1.53
CA GLU A 55 -4.08 5.08 -0.12
C GLU A 55 -4.49 3.84 0.63
N CYS A 56 -3.55 3.21 1.31
CA CYS A 56 -3.78 1.88 1.85
C CYS A 56 -3.60 1.82 3.35
N HIS A 57 -4.53 1.14 4.00
CA HIS A 57 -4.41 0.73 5.38
C HIS A 57 -3.67 -0.61 5.35
N VAL A 58 -2.54 -0.71 6.04
CA VAL A 58 -1.75 -1.94 6.03
C VAL A 58 -2.42 -2.93 6.97
N SER A 59 -2.83 -4.05 6.43
CA SER A 59 -3.64 -5.02 7.16
C SER A 59 -2.84 -6.31 7.35
N GLY A 60 -2.91 -6.85 8.57
CA GLY A 60 -2.24 -8.10 8.86
C GLY A 60 -0.84 -7.89 9.40
N LYS A 61 -0.43 -8.82 10.24
CA LYS A 61 0.80 -8.69 10.98
C LYS A 61 2.01 -8.74 10.06
N LYS A 62 2.00 -9.66 9.12
CA LYS A 62 3.15 -9.84 8.24
C LYS A 62 3.35 -8.63 7.34
N ALA A 63 2.27 -8.10 6.77
CA ALA A 63 2.39 -6.93 5.92
C ALA A 63 2.89 -5.73 6.72
N GLN A 64 2.41 -5.58 7.96
CA GLN A 64 2.87 -4.49 8.80
C GLN A 64 4.36 -4.59 9.10
N GLU A 65 4.84 -5.81 9.35
CA GLU A 65 6.27 -5.99 9.64
C GLU A 65 7.13 -5.63 8.44
N VAL A 66 6.73 -6.05 7.25
CA VAL A 66 7.49 -5.72 6.05
C VAL A 66 7.51 -4.22 5.83
N VAL A 67 6.35 -3.56 5.96
CA VAL A 67 6.29 -2.12 5.77
C VAL A 67 7.15 -1.40 6.78
N ARG A 68 7.16 -1.84 8.04
CA ARG A 68 7.99 -1.20 9.05
C ARG A 68 9.47 -1.34 8.74
N GLN A 69 9.87 -2.49 8.20
CA GLN A 69 11.27 -2.68 7.82
C GLN A 69 11.65 -1.81 6.64
N LEU A 70 10.70 -1.49 5.75
CA LEU A 70 10.98 -0.66 4.59
C LEU A 70 10.85 0.84 4.88
N LYS A 71 10.34 1.20 6.05
CA LYS A 71 10.02 2.59 6.33
C LYS A 71 11.23 3.51 6.23
N SER A 72 12.37 3.10 6.75
CA SER A 72 13.55 3.96 6.72
C SER A 72 14.01 4.20 5.30
N ALA A 73 13.90 3.20 4.42
CA ALA A 73 14.25 3.39 3.02
C ALA A 73 13.32 4.39 2.35
N VAL A 74 12.02 4.31 2.65
CA VAL A 74 11.06 5.26 2.09
C VAL A 74 11.37 6.66 2.59
N GLU A 75 11.64 6.81 3.87
CA GLU A 75 11.94 8.13 4.44
C GLU A 75 13.26 8.68 3.93
N GLY A 76 14.20 7.80 3.61
CA GLY A 76 15.46 8.21 3.02
C GLY A 76 15.38 8.48 1.54
N LYS A 77 14.19 8.45 0.96
CA LYS A 77 13.93 8.76 -0.45
C LYS A 77 14.54 7.77 -1.40
N LEU A 78 14.77 6.56 -0.95
CA LEU A 78 15.18 5.48 -1.82
C LEU A 78 13.96 4.95 -2.57
N LYS A 79 14.19 4.35 -3.72
CA LYS A 79 13.09 3.79 -4.51
C LYS A 79 12.77 2.41 -3.98
N VAL A 80 11.57 2.26 -3.42
CA VAL A 80 11.13 0.99 -2.85
C VAL A 80 10.03 0.44 -3.75
N LEU A 81 10.38 -0.55 -4.55
CA LEU A 81 9.45 -1.17 -5.50
C LEU A 81 8.91 -2.44 -4.86
N ILE A 82 7.60 -2.62 -4.91
CA ILE A 82 6.96 -3.79 -4.29
C ILE A 82 5.99 -4.45 -5.25
N GLY A 83 5.83 -5.77 -5.09
CA GLY A 83 4.72 -6.48 -5.68
C GLY A 83 3.68 -6.65 -4.59
N PHE A 84 2.45 -6.21 -4.85
CA PHE A 84 1.46 -6.09 -3.78
C PHE A 84 0.15 -6.74 -4.14
N THR A 85 -0.61 -7.07 -3.09
CA THR A 85 -2.00 -7.47 -3.19
C THR A 85 -2.82 -6.55 -2.29
N LEU A 86 -3.82 -5.92 -2.87
CA LEU A 86 -4.76 -5.08 -2.14
C LEU A 86 -6.12 -5.76 -2.08
N SER A 87 -6.91 -5.40 -1.08
CA SER A 87 -8.30 -5.82 -1.02
C SER A 87 -9.21 -4.63 -0.76
N ASP A 88 -10.48 -4.83 -0.99
CA ASP A 88 -11.52 -3.87 -0.61
C ASP A 88 -11.32 -2.50 -1.26
N LEU A 89 -10.88 -2.49 -2.51
CA LEU A 89 -10.64 -1.25 -3.22
C LEU A 89 -11.95 -0.49 -3.41
N TYR A 90 -11.95 0.79 -3.06
CA TYR A 90 -13.10 1.64 -3.30
C TYR A 90 -12.63 3.08 -3.52
N ALA A 91 -13.50 3.87 -4.13
CA ALA A 91 -13.23 5.28 -4.39
C ALA A 91 -13.94 6.13 -3.35
N GLU A 92 -13.26 7.16 -2.88
CA GLU A 92 -13.82 8.08 -1.90
C GLU A 92 -13.63 9.49 -2.40
N SER A 93 -14.70 10.26 -2.48
CA SER A 93 -14.58 11.63 -2.92
C SER A 93 -14.28 12.54 -1.72
N PHE A 94 -13.61 13.63 -2.00
CA PHE A 94 -13.30 14.62 -0.97
C PHE A 94 -13.29 16.00 -1.62
N THR A 95 -13.38 17.03 -0.79
CA THR A 95 -13.34 18.40 -1.27
C THR A 95 -12.03 19.02 -0.80
N TYR A 96 -11.30 19.63 -1.73
CA TYR A 96 -10.06 20.32 -1.37
C TYR A 96 -10.41 21.53 -0.50
N LYS A 97 -9.71 21.66 0.62
CA LYS A 97 -9.99 22.74 1.57
C LYS A 97 -9.02 23.88 1.42
N ASN A 98 -7.84 23.65 0.83
CA ASN A 98 -6.80 24.65 0.75
C ASN A 98 -6.18 24.64 -0.63
N GLY A 99 -5.45 25.69 -0.96
CA GLY A 99 -4.70 25.77 -2.18
C GLY A 99 -5.53 26.17 -3.37
N ASP A 100 -4.95 26.04 -4.55
CA ASP A 100 -5.60 26.50 -5.77
C ASP A 100 -6.86 25.73 -6.09
N LYS A 101 -6.97 24.51 -5.57
CA LYS A 101 -8.13 23.67 -5.86
C LYS A 101 -9.20 23.73 -4.79
N ALA A 102 -9.09 24.67 -3.86
CA ALA A 102 -10.07 24.77 -2.78
C ALA A 102 -11.47 24.83 -3.35
N GLY A 103 -12.37 24.01 -2.81
CA GLY A 103 -13.74 23.92 -3.28
C GLY A 103 -13.99 22.91 -4.36
N GLU A 104 -12.92 22.38 -4.98
CA GLU A 104 -13.08 21.37 -6.02
C GLU A 104 -13.16 19.98 -5.40
N THR A 105 -13.76 19.07 -6.13
CA THR A 105 -13.89 17.68 -5.69
C THR A 105 -12.76 16.85 -6.25
N GLY A 106 -12.13 16.06 -5.39
CA GLY A 106 -11.13 15.09 -5.81
C GLY A 106 -11.61 13.69 -5.47
N VAL A 107 -10.88 12.70 -5.96
CA VAL A 107 -11.18 11.30 -5.70
C VAL A 107 -9.91 10.61 -5.21
N SER A 108 -10.04 9.84 -4.14
CA SER A 108 -8.97 9.04 -3.59
C SER A 108 -9.36 7.58 -3.70
N LEU A 109 -8.42 6.74 -4.11
CA LEU A 109 -8.65 5.29 -4.15
C LEU A 109 -8.12 4.70 -2.87
N LYS A 110 -8.97 4.01 -2.15
CA LYS A 110 -8.66 3.46 -0.84
C LYS A 110 -8.68 1.95 -0.89
N ALA A 111 -7.81 1.31 -0.15
CA ALA A 111 -7.75 -0.14 -0.12
C ALA A 111 -7.04 -0.61 1.14
N ARG A 112 -6.97 -1.93 1.31
CA ARG A 112 -6.16 -2.54 2.34
C ARG A 112 -4.97 -3.22 1.69
N LEU A 113 -3.78 -2.98 2.21
CA LEU A 113 -2.60 -3.70 1.74
C LEU A 113 -2.50 -4.99 2.52
N LEU A 114 -2.76 -6.11 1.83
CA LEU A 114 -2.77 -7.42 2.48
C LEU A 114 -1.42 -8.10 2.45
N ASN A 115 -0.65 -7.90 1.37
CA ASN A 115 0.54 -8.69 1.19
C ASN A 115 1.53 -7.95 0.30
N ILE A 116 2.81 -8.06 0.66
CA ILE A 116 3.91 -7.63 -0.20
C ILE A 116 4.65 -8.91 -0.57
N ALA A 117 4.51 -9.32 -1.83
CA ALA A 117 5.09 -10.57 -2.28
C ALA A 117 6.61 -10.48 -2.37
N TRP A 118 7.11 -9.31 -2.75
CA TRP A 118 8.55 -9.07 -2.87
C TRP A 118 8.79 -7.57 -2.82
N ALA A 119 10.04 -7.20 -2.55
CA ALA A 119 10.42 -5.79 -2.51
C ALA A 119 11.84 -5.63 -3.02
N LYS A 120 12.10 -4.48 -3.64
CA LYS A 120 13.46 -4.10 -4.04
C LYS A 120 13.69 -2.67 -3.58
N VAL A 121 14.85 -2.42 -2.99
CA VAL A 121 15.24 -1.09 -2.54
C VAL A 121 16.38 -0.64 -3.46
N ASP A 122 16.14 0.41 -4.23
CA ASP A 122 17.10 0.92 -5.22
C ASP A 122 17.62 -0.22 -6.10
N GLY A 123 16.70 -1.10 -6.53
CA GLY A 123 17.03 -2.19 -7.43
C GLY A 123 17.59 -3.43 -6.76
N GLN A 124 17.87 -3.39 -5.46
CA GLN A 124 18.42 -4.55 -4.76
C GLN A 124 17.31 -5.29 -4.05
N PRO A 125 17.26 -6.62 -4.19
CA PRO A 125 16.22 -7.39 -3.50
C PRO A 125 16.27 -7.17 -1.99
N PHE A 126 15.09 -7.04 -1.39
CA PHE A 126 14.96 -6.88 0.04
C PHE A 126 14.44 -8.19 0.63
N VAL A 127 15.15 -8.73 1.61
CA VAL A 127 14.77 -9.98 2.25
C VAL A 127 14.32 -9.67 3.66
N THR A 128 13.10 -10.08 4.00
CA THR A 128 12.59 -9.85 5.35
C THR A 128 13.27 -10.81 6.32
N GLU A 129 13.20 -10.46 7.58
CA GLU A 129 13.76 -11.34 8.61
C GLU A 129 13.12 -12.71 8.59
N GLN A 130 11.83 -12.76 8.31
CA GLN A 130 11.14 -14.04 8.26
C GLN A 130 11.65 -14.91 7.15
N GLU A 131 11.93 -14.33 5.98
CA GLU A 131 12.50 -15.09 4.88
C GLU A 131 13.90 -15.53 5.21
N THR A 132 14.66 -14.69 5.88
CA THR A 132 16.02 -15.03 6.27
C THR A 132 16.03 -16.20 7.24
N ALA A 133 15.04 -16.26 8.12
CA ALA A 133 14.97 -17.32 9.11
C ALA A 133 14.55 -18.66 8.51
N ALA A 134 13.97 -18.64 7.35
CA ALA A 134 13.61 -19.89 6.69
C ALA A 134 14.82 -20.48 6.01
#